data_77f9b63ae5b4f542f729209a8474db7c
#
_entry.id   77f9b63ae5b4f542f729209a8474db7c
#
_cell.length_a   1.000
_cell.length_b   1.000
_cell.length_c   1.000
_cell.angle_alpha   90.00
_cell.angle_beta   90.00
_cell.angle_gamma   90.00
#
_symmetry.space_group_name_H-M   'P 1'
#
loop_
_entity.id
_entity.type
_entity.pdbx_description
1 polymer ?
#
loop_
_entity_poly.entity_id
_entity_poly.type
_entity_poly.pdbx_seq_one_letter_code
_entity_poly.pdbx_strand_id
1 'polypeptide(L)' 'MIRQDYVYFLKNKEWYYYDASEGKLKLTDKAPQEAIDSYNEFYSDKKD' A
#
# COMPACT_ATOMS: atom_id res chain seq x y z
N MET A 1 -12.50 -13.71 8.32
CA MET A 1 -11.67 -12.90 9.10
C MET A 1 -11.36 -11.60 8.43
N ILE A 2 -11.47 -10.55 9.12
CA ILE A 2 -11.31 -9.28 8.54
C ILE A 2 -9.89 -8.85 8.56
N ARG A 3 -9.40 -8.36 7.47
CA ARG A 3 -8.07 -7.87 7.37
C ARG A 3 -8.12 -6.38 7.49
N GLN A 4 -7.64 -5.84 8.55
CA GLN A 4 -7.63 -4.41 8.66
C GLN A 4 -6.30 -3.85 8.37
N ASP A 5 -5.33 -4.68 8.01
CA ASP A 5 -4.00 -4.22 7.78
C ASP A 5 -3.74 -3.87 6.36
N TYR A 6 -4.71 -3.94 5.49
CA TYR A 6 -4.44 -3.67 4.09
C TYR A 6 -4.16 -2.19 3.85
N VAL A 7 -4.34 -1.35 4.87
CA VAL A 7 -3.95 0.04 4.73
C VAL A 7 -2.78 0.37 5.63
N TYR A 8 -2.04 -0.65 6.05
CA TYR A 8 -0.93 -0.43 6.95
C TYR A 8 0.09 0.54 6.36
N PHE A 9 0.31 0.48 5.05
CA PHE A 9 1.28 1.33 4.41
C PHE A 9 0.89 2.81 4.50
N LEU A 10 -0.37 3.11 4.78
CA LEU A 10 -0.79 4.48 4.89
C LEU A 10 -0.51 5.08 6.25
N LYS A 11 -0.01 4.30 7.19
CA LYS A 11 0.22 4.79 8.52
C LYS A 11 1.43 5.69 8.62
N ASN A 12 2.33 5.62 7.64
CA ASN A 12 3.52 6.43 7.69
C ASN A 12 3.71 7.07 6.33
N LYS A 13 3.78 8.39 6.31
CA LYS A 13 3.87 9.11 5.06
C LYS A 13 5.18 8.86 4.34
N GLU A 14 6.19 8.37 5.03
CA GLU A 14 7.47 8.12 4.38
C GLU A 14 7.49 6.81 3.64
N TRP A 15 6.45 6.02 3.78
CA TRP A 15 6.40 4.72 3.13
C TRP A 15 5.74 4.78 1.76
N TYR A 16 5.12 5.89 1.41
CA TYR A 16 4.41 5.95 0.14
C TYR A 16 4.45 7.37 -0.40
N TYR A 17 4.13 7.50 -1.66
CA TYR A 17 4.02 8.79 -2.30
C TYR A 17 2.98 8.69 -3.40
N TYR A 18 2.46 9.83 -3.81
CA TYR A 18 1.45 9.82 -4.85
C TYR A 18 2.13 9.96 -6.21
N ASP A 19 1.85 9.04 -7.11
CA ASP A 19 2.43 9.07 -8.44
C ASP A 19 1.39 9.62 -9.39
N ALA A 20 1.54 10.86 -9.80
CA ALA A 20 0.56 11.49 -10.66
C ALA A 20 0.54 10.86 -12.03
N SER A 21 1.66 10.36 -12.50
CA SER A 21 1.65 9.78 -13.84
C SER A 21 0.92 8.45 -13.87
N GLU A 22 0.87 7.74 -12.74
CA GLU A 22 0.10 6.51 -12.68
C GLU A 22 -1.27 6.74 -12.08
N GLY A 23 -1.46 7.85 -11.42
CA GLY A 23 -2.74 8.12 -10.81
C GLY A 23 -2.99 7.29 -9.59
N LYS A 24 -1.96 6.85 -8.90
CA LYS A 24 -2.15 6.04 -7.70
C LYS A 24 -0.94 6.18 -6.79
N LEU A 25 -1.07 5.63 -5.61
CA LEU A 25 0.00 5.68 -4.64
C LEU A 25 1.03 4.61 -4.94
N LYS A 26 2.26 4.91 -4.62
CA LYS A 26 3.35 3.97 -4.79
C LYS A 26 4.14 3.89 -3.50
N LEU A 27 4.85 2.81 -3.29
CA LEU A 27 5.65 2.65 -2.09
C LEU A 27 7.07 3.11 -2.33
N THR A 28 7.70 3.60 -1.26
CA THR A 28 9.10 3.99 -1.31
C THR A 28 9.93 2.84 -0.79
N ASP A 29 11.25 2.96 -0.90
CA ASP A 29 12.08 1.90 -0.37
C ASP A 29 12.17 1.95 1.14
N LYS A 30 11.55 2.89 1.79
CA LYS A 30 11.51 2.88 3.24
C LYS A 30 10.38 2.03 3.76
N ALA A 31 9.49 1.55 2.92
CA ALA A 31 8.37 0.76 3.36
C ALA A 31 8.83 -0.62 3.79
N PRO A 32 8.46 -1.07 4.99
CA PRO A 32 8.83 -2.42 5.43
C PRO A 32 7.99 -3.46 4.70
N GLN A 33 8.33 -4.71 4.93
CA GLN A 33 7.63 -5.79 4.26
C GLN A 33 6.14 -5.77 4.58
N GLU A 34 5.80 -5.40 5.80
CA GLU A 34 4.39 -5.36 6.17
C GLU A 34 3.66 -4.31 5.37
N ALA A 35 4.31 -3.19 5.11
CA ALA A 35 3.68 -2.16 4.31
C ALA A 35 3.55 -2.62 2.87
N ILE A 36 4.52 -3.34 2.37
CA ILE A 36 4.45 -3.85 1.01
C ILE A 36 3.30 -4.84 0.89
N ASP A 37 3.14 -5.71 1.87
CA ASP A 37 2.05 -6.67 1.85
C ASP A 37 0.71 -5.97 1.88
N SER A 38 0.57 -4.96 2.72
CA SER A 38 -0.70 -4.26 2.81
C SER A 38 -0.97 -3.49 1.52
N TYR A 39 0.06 -2.93 0.92
CA TYR A 39 -0.10 -2.21 -0.33
C TYR A 39 -0.61 -3.16 -1.42
N ASN A 40 -0.03 -4.36 -1.48
CA ASN A 40 -0.47 -5.33 -2.45
C ASN A 40 -1.92 -5.73 -2.23
N GLU A 41 -2.32 -5.88 -0.99
CA GLU A 41 -3.71 -6.21 -0.71
C GLU A 41 -4.62 -5.06 -1.08
N PHE A 42 -4.17 -3.84 -0.85
CA PHE A 42 -4.99 -2.68 -1.11
C PHE A 42 -5.29 -2.56 -2.60
N TYR A 43 -4.32 -2.81 -3.45
CA TYR A 43 -4.50 -2.66 -4.88
C TYR A 43 -4.78 -3.97 -5.59
N SER A 44 -4.85 -5.07 -4.84
CA SER A 44 -5.01 -6.33 -5.49
C SER A 44 -6.43 -6.71 -5.70
N ASP A 45 -7.34 -6.11 -5.18
CA ASP A 45 -8.70 -6.46 -5.22
C ASP A 45 -9.17 -7.16 -6.42
N LYS A 46 -8.77 -8.01 -6.83
CA LYS A 46 -9.27 -8.67 -7.89
C LYS A 46 -10.22 -9.55 -7.70
N LYS A 47 -10.56 -9.68 -7.54
CA LYS A 47 -11.32 -10.32 -7.35
C LYS A 47 -11.69 -11.10 -7.68
N ASP A 48 -11.63 -11.42 -7.78
CA ASP A 48 -12.02 -12.28 -8.00
C ASP A 48 -12.36 -12.73 -8.08
#